data_f5874d84e3f42f8bcae5e5c8ea0a2fd5
#
_entry.id   f5874d84e3f42f8bcae5e5c8ea0a2fd5
#
_cell.length_a   1.000
_cell.length_b   1.000
_cell.length_c   1.000
_cell.angle_alpha   90.00
_cell.angle_beta   90.00
_cell.angle_gamma   90.00
#
_symmetry.space_group_name_H-M   'P 1'
#
loop_
_entity.id
_entity.type
_entity.pdbx_description
1 polymer ?
#
loop_
_entity_poly.entity_id
_entity_poly.type
_entity_poly.pdbx_seq_one_letter_code
_entity_poly.pdbx_strand_id
1 'polypeptide(L)'
;MKTINLFKSILAIVAIALTTIIIGCSPEKPENERDKKLHEDPIRAVFTLQEGTLDNVTTFDKQPKKANFKASSVPAQVIEWQTTAGEGWHRTSQIEAFNVKNCIDNPNVVYLLKMEYYNAKGEMMNSQFYNLGQDKIHQHFFSTYKRVQYKGQTSSVRVTNKADLPYDYRYIDELNGAFIGETNPMGFDGLIKFVKPGRHFELSVDLLHAAESKF
;
A
#
# COMPACT_ATOMS: atom_id res chain seq x y z
N MET A 1 52.76 -12.03 53.55
CA MET A 1 52.01 -10.80 53.28
C MET A 1 51.84 -10.46 51.79
N LYS A 2 52.62 -10.96 50.83
CA LYS A 2 52.47 -10.67 49.39
C LYS A 2 51.33 -11.39 48.70
N THR A 3 50.96 -12.59 49.13
CA THR A 3 49.91 -13.41 48.53
C THR A 3 48.48 -12.89 48.79
N ILE A 4 48.22 -12.25 49.93
CA ILE A 4 46.88 -11.71 50.27
C ILE A 4 46.55 -10.49 49.42
N ASN A 5 47.53 -9.69 49.03
CA ASN A 5 47.31 -8.51 48.19
C ASN A 5 47.01 -8.90 46.74
N LEU A 6 47.65 -9.97 46.25
CA LEU A 6 47.38 -10.46 44.90
C LEU A 6 45.94 -11.01 44.77
N PHE A 7 45.45 -11.73 45.81
CA PHE A 7 44.07 -12.27 45.82
C PHE A 7 43.02 -11.14 45.86
N LYS A 8 43.26 -10.07 46.63
CA LYS A 8 42.37 -8.90 46.67
C LYS A 8 42.31 -8.16 45.32
N SER A 9 43.46 -8.04 44.62
CA SER A 9 43.53 -7.41 43.31
C SER A 9 42.82 -8.25 42.23
N ILE A 10 42.95 -9.56 42.24
CA ILE A 10 42.26 -10.45 41.32
C ILE A 10 40.75 -10.40 41.56
N LEU A 11 40.29 -10.39 42.82
CA LEU A 11 38.87 -10.33 43.17
C LEU A 11 38.26 -8.99 42.72
N ALA A 12 38.99 -7.89 42.81
CA ALA A 12 38.54 -6.58 42.34
C ALA A 12 38.40 -6.51 40.80
N ILE A 13 39.37 -7.12 40.07
CA ILE A 13 39.30 -7.18 38.59
C ILE A 13 38.12 -8.05 38.12
N VAL A 14 37.87 -9.19 38.78
CA VAL A 14 36.73 -10.05 38.45
C VAL A 14 35.40 -9.34 38.76
N ALA A 15 35.30 -8.59 39.86
CA ALA A 15 34.09 -7.84 40.19
C ALA A 15 33.82 -6.72 39.15
N ILE A 16 34.86 -6.02 38.67
CA ILE A 16 34.74 -4.99 37.63
C ILE A 16 34.36 -5.62 36.27
N ALA A 17 34.93 -6.77 35.93
CA ALA A 17 34.57 -7.52 34.71
C ALA A 17 33.13 -8.05 34.74
N LEU A 18 32.59 -8.48 35.89
CA LEU A 18 31.19 -8.88 36.03
C LEU A 18 30.25 -7.72 35.93
N THR A 19 30.56 -6.52 36.38
CA THR A 19 29.71 -5.35 36.29
C THR A 19 29.61 -4.78 34.88
N THR A 20 30.65 -4.97 34.04
CA THR A 20 30.60 -4.52 32.62
C THR A 20 29.77 -5.45 31.73
N ILE A 21 29.52 -6.70 32.13
CA ILE A 21 28.68 -7.64 31.35
C ILE A 21 27.19 -7.37 31.56
N ILE A 22 26.79 -6.65 32.60
CA ILE A 22 25.39 -6.37 32.92
C ILE A 22 24.89 -5.09 32.23
N ILE A 23 25.77 -4.29 31.62
CA ILE A 23 25.39 -3.19 30.72
C ILE A 23 25.24 -3.80 29.31
N GLY A 24 24.53 -4.91 29.20
CA GLY A 24 23.99 -5.36 27.94
C GLY A 24 22.98 -4.31 27.49
N CYS A 25 23.20 -3.70 26.33
CA CYS A 25 22.19 -2.92 25.65
C CYS A 25 20.91 -3.74 25.65
N SER A 26 19.95 -3.37 26.49
CA SER A 26 18.57 -3.82 26.27
C SER A 26 18.26 -3.34 24.87
N PRO A 27 17.91 -4.20 23.92
CA PRO A 27 17.47 -3.72 22.63
C PRO A 27 16.35 -2.73 22.92
N GLU A 28 16.49 -1.51 22.43
CA GLU A 28 15.42 -0.52 22.50
C GLU A 28 14.16 -1.23 21.99
N LYS A 29 13.12 -1.21 22.81
CA LYS A 29 11.84 -1.74 22.35
C LYS A 29 11.52 -1.03 21.06
N PRO A 30 11.17 -1.74 19.98
CA PRO A 30 10.74 -1.09 18.75
C PRO A 30 9.70 -0.04 19.12
N GLU A 31 9.87 1.18 18.65
CA GLU A 31 8.88 2.24 18.85
C GLU A 31 7.53 1.71 18.39
N ASN A 32 6.50 1.92 19.18
CA ASN A 32 5.16 1.59 18.78
C ASN A 32 4.72 2.61 17.71
N GLU A 33 4.81 2.22 16.45
CA GLU A 33 4.42 3.08 15.32
C GLU A 33 2.99 3.61 15.45
N ARG A 34 2.12 2.90 16.20
CA ARG A 34 0.75 3.34 16.48
C ARG A 34 0.68 4.61 17.32
N ASP A 35 1.66 4.87 18.18
CA ASP A 35 1.66 6.04 19.05
C ASP A 35 2.02 7.33 18.30
N LYS A 36 2.58 7.20 17.08
CA LYS A 36 2.95 8.32 16.20
C LYS A 36 1.99 8.52 15.02
N LYS A 37 0.91 7.74 14.92
CA LYS A 37 -0.07 7.90 13.85
C LYS A 37 -0.77 9.26 13.97
N LEU A 38 -0.71 10.03 12.89
CA LEU A 38 -1.44 11.29 12.74
C LEU A 38 -2.76 11.11 11.98
N HIS A 39 -3.19 9.88 11.78
CA HIS A 39 -4.46 9.52 11.16
C HIS A 39 -5.15 8.38 11.92
N GLU A 40 -6.46 8.34 11.84
CA GLU A 40 -7.28 7.23 12.33
C GLU A 40 -7.07 5.98 11.46
N ASP A 41 -7.38 4.80 11.98
CA ASP A 41 -7.46 3.59 11.17
C ASP A 41 -8.79 3.56 10.42
N PRO A 42 -8.80 3.33 9.10
CA PRO A 42 -10.03 3.21 8.35
C PRO A 42 -10.78 1.94 8.77
N ILE A 43 -12.09 2.05 8.86
CA ILE A 43 -12.98 0.90 9.06
C ILE A 43 -13.76 0.51 7.81
N ARG A 44 -13.79 1.38 6.81
CA ARG A 44 -14.42 1.12 5.52
C ARG A 44 -13.54 1.64 4.38
N ALA A 45 -13.39 0.82 3.35
CA ALA A 45 -12.67 1.16 2.12
C ALA A 45 -13.61 0.99 0.92
N VAL A 46 -13.68 2.00 0.08
CA VAL A 46 -14.50 2.03 -1.13
C VAL A 46 -13.60 2.12 -2.34
N PHE A 47 -13.73 1.17 -3.24
CA PHE A 47 -13.02 1.13 -4.51
C PHE A 47 -14.02 1.38 -5.64
N THR A 48 -13.85 2.48 -6.35
CA THR A 48 -14.68 2.85 -7.50
C THR A 48 -13.88 2.69 -8.79
N LEU A 49 -14.40 1.92 -9.74
CA LEU A 49 -13.79 1.72 -11.05
C LEU A 49 -14.70 2.28 -12.14
N GLN A 50 -14.29 3.38 -12.77
CA GLN A 50 -15.01 4.03 -13.84
C GLN A 50 -14.35 3.75 -15.20
N GLU A 51 -15.11 3.16 -16.13
CA GLU A 51 -14.66 3.02 -17.53
C GLU A 51 -14.60 4.37 -18.22
N GLY A 52 -13.59 4.54 -19.10
CA GLY A 52 -13.45 5.75 -19.90
C GLY A 52 -12.36 5.63 -20.96
N THR A 53 -11.94 6.76 -21.45
CA THR A 53 -10.87 6.93 -22.44
C THR A 53 -9.93 8.05 -22.04
N LEU A 54 -8.77 8.13 -22.68
CA LEU A 54 -7.89 9.29 -22.58
C LEU A 54 -8.04 10.17 -23.84
N ASP A 55 -7.73 11.46 -23.71
CA ASP A 55 -7.71 12.40 -24.83
C ASP A 55 -6.87 11.91 -26.00
N ASN A 56 -5.77 11.20 -25.69
CA ASN A 56 -4.90 10.52 -26.64
C ASN A 56 -4.46 9.19 -26.05
N VAL A 57 -4.56 8.10 -26.83
CA VAL A 57 -4.21 6.74 -26.38
C VAL A 57 -2.74 6.64 -25.93
N THR A 58 -1.84 7.42 -26.49
CA THR A 58 -0.42 7.44 -26.11
C THR A 58 -0.17 8.18 -24.79
N THR A 59 -1.15 8.93 -24.28
CA THR A 59 -1.01 9.68 -23.02
C THR A 59 -0.80 8.76 -21.83
N PHE A 60 -1.37 7.55 -21.86
CA PHE A 60 -1.18 6.58 -20.79
C PHE A 60 0.30 6.26 -20.57
N ASP A 61 1.08 6.12 -21.62
CA ASP A 61 2.51 5.77 -21.56
C ASP A 61 3.40 6.98 -21.22
N LYS A 62 2.84 8.19 -21.36
CA LYS A 62 3.54 9.48 -21.18
C LYS A 62 3.21 10.17 -19.84
N GLN A 63 2.73 9.47 -18.84
CA GLN A 63 2.31 10.04 -17.57
C GLN A 63 1.00 10.86 -17.68
N PRO A 64 -0.15 10.18 -17.71
CA PRO A 64 -1.44 10.85 -17.76
C PRO A 64 -1.76 11.58 -16.47
N LYS A 65 -2.59 12.62 -16.60
CA LYS A 65 -3.18 13.34 -15.48
C LYS A 65 -4.69 13.07 -15.43
N LYS A 66 -5.31 13.36 -14.32
CA LYS A 66 -6.76 13.20 -14.12
C LYS A 66 -7.57 13.93 -15.20
N ALA A 67 -7.13 15.13 -15.59
CA ALA A 67 -7.78 15.93 -16.64
C ALA A 67 -7.78 15.29 -18.03
N ASN A 68 -6.90 14.33 -18.29
CA ASN A 68 -6.87 13.60 -19.56
C ASN A 68 -7.93 12.48 -19.64
N PHE A 69 -8.53 12.10 -18.51
CA PHE A 69 -9.53 11.05 -18.46
C PHE A 69 -10.91 11.57 -18.80
N LYS A 70 -11.61 10.86 -19.70
CA LYS A 70 -13.01 11.09 -20.06
C LYS A 70 -13.82 9.85 -19.70
N ALA A 71 -14.69 9.99 -18.71
CA ALA A 71 -15.60 8.92 -18.32
C ALA A 71 -16.53 8.54 -19.47
N SER A 72 -16.78 7.26 -19.64
CA SER A 72 -17.83 6.75 -20.52
C SER A 72 -19.21 6.87 -19.86
N SER A 73 -20.26 6.57 -20.61
CA SER A 73 -21.64 6.48 -20.07
C SER A 73 -21.89 5.21 -19.27
N VAL A 74 -20.94 4.26 -19.23
CA VAL A 74 -21.07 3.04 -18.43
C VAL A 74 -21.00 3.43 -16.94
N PRO A 75 -21.96 2.98 -16.12
CA PRO A 75 -21.93 3.27 -14.70
C PRO A 75 -20.65 2.75 -14.04
N ALA A 76 -20.12 3.52 -13.08
CA ALA A 76 -19.01 3.08 -12.28
C ALA A 76 -19.36 1.83 -11.47
N GLN A 77 -18.43 0.93 -11.36
CA GLN A 77 -18.53 -0.25 -10.50
C GLN A 77 -17.93 0.10 -9.13
N VAL A 78 -18.58 -0.36 -8.05
CA VAL A 78 -18.15 -0.06 -6.68
C VAL A 78 -18.00 -1.33 -5.88
N ILE A 79 -16.83 -1.52 -5.28
CA ILE A 79 -16.57 -2.59 -4.31
C ILE A 79 -16.26 -1.95 -2.98
N GLU A 80 -16.96 -2.38 -1.95
CA GLU A 80 -16.77 -1.92 -0.58
C GLU A 80 -16.28 -3.04 0.32
N TRP A 81 -15.36 -2.68 1.19
CA TRP A 81 -14.88 -3.49 2.30
C TRP A 81 -15.07 -2.75 3.61
N GLN A 82 -15.41 -3.49 4.65
CA GLN A 82 -15.56 -2.97 5.99
C GLN A 82 -14.90 -3.90 6.99
N THR A 83 -14.36 -3.35 8.07
CA THR A 83 -13.88 -4.13 9.20
C THR A 83 -14.76 -3.91 10.41
N THR A 84 -15.01 -4.98 11.15
CA THR A 84 -15.61 -4.97 12.48
C THR A 84 -14.60 -5.48 13.49
N ALA A 85 -14.69 -4.98 14.71
CA ALA A 85 -13.76 -5.36 15.77
C ALA A 85 -13.75 -6.90 15.95
N GLY A 86 -12.58 -7.52 15.70
CA GLY A 86 -12.39 -8.96 15.86
C GLY A 86 -12.67 -9.82 14.63
N GLU A 87 -13.26 -9.28 13.56
CA GLU A 87 -13.63 -10.06 12.35
C GLU A 87 -12.74 -9.81 11.14
N GLY A 88 -11.89 -8.77 11.18
CA GLY A 88 -11.07 -8.36 10.05
C GLY A 88 -11.91 -7.72 8.92
N TRP A 89 -11.27 -7.55 7.76
CA TRP A 89 -11.90 -6.95 6.59
C TRP A 89 -12.81 -7.95 5.87
N HIS A 90 -14.05 -7.56 5.59
CA HIS A 90 -14.99 -8.32 4.77
C HIS A 90 -15.69 -7.42 3.77
N ARG A 91 -16.10 -7.98 2.64
CA ARG A 91 -16.77 -7.25 1.58
C ARG A 91 -18.24 -7.03 1.93
N THR A 92 -18.72 -5.81 1.71
CA THR A 92 -20.12 -5.41 1.95
C THR A 92 -20.88 -5.06 0.66
N SER A 93 -20.17 -4.83 -0.47
CA SER A 93 -20.77 -4.55 -1.76
C SER A 93 -21.49 -5.78 -2.36
N GLN A 94 -22.49 -5.51 -3.21
CA GLN A 94 -23.22 -6.57 -3.92
C GLN A 94 -22.38 -7.25 -5.00
N ILE A 95 -21.53 -6.48 -5.71
CA ILE A 95 -20.62 -7.05 -6.72
C ILE A 95 -19.38 -7.63 -6.04
N GLU A 96 -18.94 -8.77 -6.56
CA GLU A 96 -17.79 -9.51 -6.01
C GLU A 96 -16.48 -9.17 -6.70
N ALA A 97 -16.56 -8.76 -7.95
CA ALA A 97 -15.43 -8.44 -8.79
C ALA A 97 -15.79 -7.35 -9.78
N PHE A 98 -14.81 -6.58 -10.19
CA PHE A 98 -14.93 -5.67 -11.31
C PHE A 98 -14.96 -6.46 -12.61
N ASN A 99 -15.93 -6.14 -13.46
CA ASN A 99 -15.99 -6.66 -14.83
C ASN A 99 -15.36 -5.63 -15.78
N VAL A 100 -14.26 -6.01 -16.44
CA VAL A 100 -13.43 -5.09 -17.19
C VAL A 100 -13.13 -5.60 -18.60
N LYS A 101 -12.99 -4.68 -19.53
CA LYS A 101 -12.49 -4.93 -20.88
C LYS A 101 -10.96 -4.89 -20.87
N ASN A 102 -10.32 -5.76 -21.62
CA ASN A 102 -8.89 -5.68 -21.83
C ASN A 102 -8.55 -4.66 -22.95
N CYS A 103 -7.37 -4.06 -22.87
CA CYS A 103 -6.95 -3.04 -23.83
C CYS A 103 -6.41 -3.62 -25.16
N ILE A 104 -6.26 -4.95 -25.30
CA ILE A 104 -5.87 -5.59 -26.55
C ILE A 104 -7.04 -5.53 -27.53
N ASP A 105 -8.22 -5.96 -27.06
CA ASP A 105 -9.45 -5.92 -27.86
C ASP A 105 -10.11 -4.54 -27.87
N ASN A 106 -9.80 -3.71 -26.87
CA ASN A 106 -10.37 -2.37 -26.67
C ASN A 106 -9.26 -1.35 -26.40
N PRO A 107 -8.45 -0.97 -27.40
CA PRO A 107 -7.19 -0.22 -27.19
C PRO A 107 -7.37 1.16 -26.56
N ASN A 108 -8.54 1.77 -26.71
CA ASN A 108 -8.85 3.09 -26.17
C ASN A 108 -9.39 3.04 -24.72
N VAL A 109 -9.73 1.84 -24.21
CA VAL A 109 -10.33 1.72 -22.89
C VAL A 109 -9.28 1.86 -21.81
N VAL A 110 -9.57 2.73 -20.86
CA VAL A 110 -8.84 2.91 -19.61
C VAL A 110 -9.85 3.06 -18.48
N TYR A 111 -9.46 2.70 -17.28
CA TYR A 111 -10.29 2.84 -16.10
C TYR A 111 -9.67 3.82 -15.11
N LEU A 112 -10.51 4.67 -14.52
CA LEU A 112 -10.17 5.46 -13.34
C LEU A 112 -10.50 4.62 -12.10
N LEU A 113 -9.49 4.26 -11.34
CA LEU A 113 -9.62 3.65 -10.03
C LEU A 113 -9.52 4.74 -8.97
N LYS A 114 -10.54 4.86 -8.12
CA LYS A 114 -10.55 5.74 -6.95
C LYS A 114 -10.65 4.90 -5.70
N MET A 115 -9.93 5.29 -4.67
CA MET A 115 -10.02 4.70 -3.35
C MET A 115 -10.40 5.74 -2.32
N GLU A 116 -11.34 5.40 -1.46
CA GLU A 116 -11.83 6.26 -0.39
C GLU A 116 -11.86 5.46 0.92
N TYR A 117 -11.29 6.03 1.96
CA TYR A 117 -11.30 5.48 3.30
C TYR A 117 -12.24 6.27 4.19
N TYR A 118 -12.89 5.57 5.10
CA TYR A 118 -13.86 6.14 6.02
C TYR A 118 -13.61 5.66 7.44
N ASN A 119 -13.79 6.57 8.40
CA ASN A 119 -13.71 6.29 9.82
C ASN A 119 -15.02 5.70 10.37
N ALA A 120 -15.06 5.41 11.67
CA ALA A 120 -16.22 4.84 12.36
C ALA A 120 -17.46 5.75 12.34
N LYS A 121 -17.31 7.03 12.09
CA LYS A 121 -18.41 7.98 11.94
C LYS A 121 -18.96 8.08 10.53
N GLY A 122 -18.35 7.37 9.57
CA GLY A 122 -18.68 7.45 8.15
C GLY A 122 -18.10 8.69 7.45
N GLU A 123 -17.16 9.37 8.07
CA GLU A 123 -16.48 10.53 7.49
C GLU A 123 -15.32 10.07 6.61
N MET A 124 -15.20 10.66 5.41
CA MET A 124 -14.08 10.37 4.50
C MET A 124 -12.77 10.90 5.09
N MET A 125 -11.75 10.07 5.15
CA MET A 125 -10.52 10.36 5.84
C MET A 125 -9.28 10.43 4.93
N ASN A 126 -9.43 10.39 3.60
CA ASN A 126 -8.29 10.45 2.67
C ASN A 126 -7.37 11.65 2.95
N SER A 127 -7.93 12.80 3.33
CA SER A 127 -7.14 14.00 3.68
C SER A 127 -6.16 13.78 4.83
N GLN A 128 -6.44 12.86 5.74
CA GLN A 128 -5.53 12.55 6.85
C GLN A 128 -4.22 11.91 6.37
N PHE A 129 -4.25 11.23 5.20
CA PHE A 129 -3.06 10.63 4.59
C PHE A 129 -2.23 11.62 3.77
N TYR A 130 -2.75 12.83 3.52
CA TYR A 130 -2.05 13.90 2.80
C TYR A 130 -1.51 14.98 3.73
N ASN A 131 -2.26 15.31 4.80
CA ASN A 131 -1.97 16.44 5.66
C ASN A 131 -0.76 16.18 6.58
N LEU A 132 -0.16 17.26 7.07
CA LEU A 132 0.92 17.22 8.07
C LEU A 132 2.12 16.36 7.67
N GLY A 133 2.44 16.29 6.37
CA GLY A 133 3.57 15.49 5.88
C GLY A 133 3.28 14.00 5.75
N GLN A 134 2.05 13.55 6.00
CA GLN A 134 1.65 12.15 5.87
C GLN A 134 1.74 11.65 4.42
N ASP A 135 1.60 12.54 3.44
CA ASP A 135 1.82 12.27 2.02
C ASP A 135 3.22 11.72 1.71
N LYS A 136 4.23 12.06 2.53
CA LYS A 136 5.61 11.63 2.35
C LYS A 136 5.90 10.22 2.85
N ILE A 137 5.04 9.68 3.69
CA ILE A 137 5.24 8.36 4.30
C ILE A 137 4.18 7.34 3.88
N HIS A 138 3.16 7.75 3.14
CA HIS A 138 2.10 6.85 2.66
C HIS A 138 2.16 6.63 1.15
N GLN A 139 1.92 5.39 0.73
CA GLN A 139 1.72 5.05 -0.67
C GLN A 139 0.97 3.72 -0.79
N HIS A 140 0.00 3.65 -1.69
CA HIS A 140 -0.60 2.38 -2.07
C HIS A 140 0.23 1.71 -3.16
N PHE A 141 0.47 0.42 -2.98
CA PHE A 141 1.06 -0.44 -3.99
C PHE A 141 0.02 -1.43 -4.48
N PHE A 142 0.01 -1.61 -5.79
CA PHE A 142 -0.89 -2.53 -6.45
C PHE A 142 -0.10 -3.75 -6.90
N SER A 143 -0.57 -4.93 -6.50
CA SER A 143 0.10 -6.18 -6.83
C SER A 143 -0.92 -7.27 -7.12
N THR A 144 -0.47 -8.41 -7.63
CA THR A 144 -1.28 -9.61 -7.79
C THR A 144 -0.45 -10.83 -7.42
N TYR A 145 -1.14 -11.93 -7.21
CA TYR A 145 -0.52 -13.20 -6.85
C TYR A 145 -0.82 -14.24 -7.92
N LYS A 146 0.14 -15.12 -8.15
CA LYS A 146 -0.05 -16.34 -8.94
C LYS A 146 0.04 -17.56 -8.05
N ARG A 147 -0.80 -18.56 -8.32
CA ARG A 147 -0.69 -19.86 -7.67
C ARG A 147 0.46 -20.64 -8.28
N VAL A 148 1.34 -21.14 -7.45
CA VAL A 148 2.43 -22.02 -7.84
C VAL A 148 2.31 -23.34 -7.08
N GLN A 149 2.61 -24.45 -7.75
CA GLN A 149 2.65 -25.77 -7.12
C GLN A 149 4.09 -26.19 -6.92
N TYR A 150 4.42 -26.60 -5.72
CA TYR A 150 5.71 -27.19 -5.39
C TYR A 150 5.50 -28.41 -4.52
N LYS A 151 5.98 -29.57 -4.95
CA LYS A 151 5.83 -30.86 -4.25
C LYS A 151 4.41 -31.17 -3.79
N GLY A 152 3.41 -30.89 -4.64
CA GLY A 152 2.00 -31.14 -4.36
C GLY A 152 1.32 -30.11 -3.45
N GLN A 153 2.03 -29.09 -2.98
CA GLN A 153 1.47 -27.98 -2.22
C GLN A 153 1.23 -26.78 -3.13
N THR A 154 0.06 -26.15 -3.00
CA THR A 154 -0.26 -24.89 -3.69
C THR A 154 0.06 -23.72 -2.77
N SER A 155 0.85 -22.78 -3.26
CA SER A 155 1.14 -21.52 -2.58
C SER A 155 0.84 -20.33 -3.49
N SER A 156 0.57 -19.17 -2.89
CA SER A 156 0.42 -17.92 -3.61
C SER A 156 1.74 -17.16 -3.56
N VAL A 157 2.22 -16.76 -4.73
CA VAL A 157 3.47 -15.99 -4.86
C VAL A 157 3.15 -14.65 -5.51
N ARG A 158 3.62 -13.57 -4.91
CA ARG A 158 3.48 -12.22 -5.46
C ARG A 158 4.17 -12.12 -6.81
N VAL A 159 3.49 -11.53 -7.78
CA VAL A 159 4.08 -11.21 -9.09
C VAL A 159 4.93 -9.96 -8.94
N THR A 160 6.25 -10.12 -9.04
CA THR A 160 7.22 -9.02 -8.88
C THR A 160 7.68 -8.42 -10.20
N ASN A 161 7.56 -9.18 -11.30
CA ASN A 161 7.92 -8.67 -12.63
C ASN A 161 6.74 -7.90 -13.22
N LYS A 162 6.94 -6.62 -13.52
CA LYS A 162 5.93 -5.74 -14.12
C LYS A 162 5.35 -6.31 -15.44
N ALA A 163 6.16 -6.95 -16.27
CA ALA A 163 5.72 -7.56 -17.53
C ALA A 163 4.74 -8.74 -17.33
N ASP A 164 4.73 -9.35 -16.15
CA ASP A 164 3.85 -10.47 -15.81
C ASP A 164 2.51 -10.01 -15.24
N LEU A 165 2.38 -8.73 -14.85
CA LEU A 165 1.13 -8.19 -14.33
C LEU A 165 0.02 -8.25 -15.40
N PRO A 166 -1.23 -8.55 -15.01
CA PRO A 166 -2.37 -8.53 -15.94
C PRO A 166 -2.90 -7.12 -16.23
N TYR A 167 -2.32 -6.11 -15.64
CA TYR A 167 -2.68 -4.70 -15.78
C TYR A 167 -1.43 -3.82 -15.84
N ASP A 168 -1.61 -2.61 -16.34
CA ASP A 168 -0.66 -1.50 -16.18
C ASP A 168 -1.36 -0.36 -15.43
N TYR A 169 -0.63 0.31 -14.53
CA TYR A 169 -1.17 1.30 -13.61
C TYR A 169 -0.36 2.60 -13.66
N ARG A 170 -1.07 3.74 -13.57
CA ARG A 170 -0.48 5.08 -13.46
C ARG A 170 -1.12 5.81 -12.29
N TYR A 171 -0.29 6.30 -11.39
CA TYR A 171 -0.73 7.20 -10.32
C TYR A 171 -1.09 8.56 -10.92
N ILE A 172 -2.28 9.07 -10.57
CA ILE A 172 -2.75 10.37 -11.04
C ILE A 172 -3.21 11.26 -9.90
N ASP A 173 -2.72 10.98 -8.70
CA ASP A 173 -3.03 11.74 -7.50
C ASP A 173 -2.77 13.23 -7.69
N GLU A 174 -3.63 14.05 -7.07
CA GLU A 174 -3.51 15.50 -6.99
C GLU A 174 -3.56 15.95 -5.53
N LEU A 175 -2.73 16.91 -5.17
CA LEU A 175 -2.72 17.56 -3.85
C LEU A 175 -2.85 19.07 -4.06
N ASN A 176 -3.87 19.68 -3.44
CA ASN A 176 -4.18 21.11 -3.59
C ASN A 176 -4.26 21.59 -5.06
N GLY A 177 -4.80 20.72 -5.93
CA GLY A 177 -4.92 20.99 -7.37
C GLY A 177 -3.64 20.82 -8.18
N ALA A 178 -2.53 20.43 -7.53
CA ALA A 178 -1.28 20.10 -8.21
C ALA A 178 -1.16 18.59 -8.42
N PHE A 179 -0.77 18.17 -9.63
CA PHE A 179 -0.47 16.79 -9.95
C PHE A 179 0.78 16.32 -9.18
N ILE A 180 0.65 15.21 -8.45
CA ILE A 180 1.71 14.61 -7.66
C ILE A 180 1.98 13.14 -8.00
N GLY A 181 1.20 12.56 -8.93
CA GLY A 181 1.26 11.12 -9.22
C GLY A 181 2.64 10.59 -9.64
N GLU A 182 3.54 11.44 -10.13
CA GLU A 182 4.90 11.07 -10.53
C GLU A 182 5.94 11.36 -9.44
N THR A 183 5.78 12.49 -8.75
CA THR A 183 6.76 12.97 -7.78
C THR A 183 6.47 12.51 -6.36
N ASN A 184 5.19 12.32 -6.01
CA ASN A 184 4.77 11.87 -4.68
C ASN A 184 3.50 11.01 -4.77
N PRO A 185 3.55 9.83 -5.42
CA PRO A 185 2.38 9.00 -5.63
C PRO A 185 1.79 8.51 -4.31
N MET A 186 0.47 8.65 -4.18
CA MET A 186 -0.31 8.16 -3.03
C MET A 186 -1.14 6.93 -3.38
N GLY A 187 -1.72 6.92 -4.59
CA GLY A 187 -2.50 5.82 -5.12
C GLY A 187 -3.98 5.85 -4.71
N PHE A 188 -4.50 7.00 -4.27
CA PHE A 188 -5.93 7.19 -4.08
C PHE A 188 -6.69 7.37 -5.40
N ASP A 189 -6.02 7.99 -6.38
CA ASP A 189 -6.49 8.12 -7.75
C ASP A 189 -5.47 7.50 -8.71
N GLY A 190 -5.93 6.61 -9.58
CA GLY A 190 -5.07 5.98 -10.58
C GLY A 190 -5.77 5.62 -11.86
N LEU A 191 -5.03 5.55 -12.94
CA LEU A 191 -5.50 4.98 -14.20
C LEU A 191 -4.96 3.58 -14.37
N ILE A 192 -5.83 2.67 -14.79
CA ILE A 192 -5.48 1.26 -14.98
C ILE A 192 -5.94 0.77 -16.35
N LYS A 193 -5.09 0.03 -17.03
CA LYS A 193 -5.39 -0.75 -18.22
C LYS A 193 -5.23 -2.23 -17.91
N PHE A 194 -6.16 -3.05 -18.36
CA PHE A 194 -6.07 -4.50 -18.24
C PHE A 194 -5.45 -5.06 -19.51
N VAL A 195 -4.25 -5.62 -19.40
CA VAL A 195 -3.40 -5.96 -20.56
C VAL A 195 -3.41 -7.44 -20.93
N LYS A 196 -4.11 -8.28 -20.16
CA LYS A 196 -4.23 -9.73 -20.45
C LYS A 196 -5.70 -10.14 -20.56
N PRO A 197 -6.17 -10.58 -21.73
CA PRO A 197 -7.55 -11.00 -21.92
C PRO A 197 -7.85 -12.32 -21.21
N GLY A 198 -9.14 -12.56 -20.89
CA GLY A 198 -9.64 -13.82 -20.36
C GLY A 198 -9.03 -14.25 -19.03
N ARG A 199 -8.60 -13.30 -18.19
CA ARG A 199 -7.98 -13.57 -16.90
C ARG A 199 -8.85 -13.10 -15.74
N HIS A 200 -9.00 -13.99 -14.76
CA HIS A 200 -9.44 -13.62 -13.42
C HIS A 200 -8.19 -13.50 -12.55
N PHE A 201 -8.09 -12.44 -11.77
CA PHE A 201 -6.98 -12.24 -10.82
C PHE A 201 -7.45 -11.41 -9.62
N GLU A 202 -6.74 -11.56 -8.54
CA GLU A 202 -6.92 -10.74 -7.35
C GLU A 202 -5.97 -9.54 -7.43
N LEU A 203 -6.52 -8.33 -7.35
CA LEU A 203 -5.74 -7.11 -7.17
C LEU A 203 -5.55 -6.90 -5.67
N SER A 204 -4.30 -7.02 -5.20
CA SER A 204 -3.93 -6.67 -3.84
C SER A 204 -3.57 -5.20 -3.79
N VAL A 205 -4.11 -4.51 -2.80
CA VAL A 205 -3.80 -3.11 -2.51
C VAL A 205 -3.13 -3.06 -1.14
N ASP A 206 -1.85 -2.72 -1.13
CA ASP A 206 -1.05 -2.67 0.08
C ASP A 206 -0.74 -1.20 0.40
N LEU A 207 -1.18 -0.70 1.55
CA LEU A 207 -0.81 0.62 2.03
C LEU A 207 0.54 0.55 2.75
N LEU A 208 1.55 1.19 2.20
CA LEU A 208 2.79 1.47 2.91
C LEU A 208 2.55 2.61 3.90
N HIS A 209 2.99 2.40 5.13
CA HIS A 209 3.20 3.42 6.13
C HIS A 209 4.68 3.37 6.51
N ALA A 210 5.48 4.27 5.97
CA ALA A 210 6.93 4.27 6.17
C ALA A 210 7.29 4.99 7.48
N ALA A 211 8.37 4.56 8.13
CA ALA A 211 8.94 5.25 9.30
C ALA A 211 9.65 6.56 8.91
N GLU A 212 10.12 6.63 7.66
CA GLU A 212 10.83 7.77 7.10
C GLU A 212 10.19 8.21 5.76
N SER A 213 10.55 9.40 5.30
CA SER A 213 10.06 9.92 4.01
C SER A 213 10.42 8.99 2.84
N LYS A 214 9.51 8.87 1.89
CA LYS A 214 9.71 8.15 0.61
C LYS A 214 10.81 8.78 -0.27
N PHE A 215 11.21 10.00 0.02
CA PHE A 215 12.16 10.81 -0.77
C PHE A 215 13.25 11.37 0.09
#